data_4e5d5896d7f00bf47ded47c786341038
#
_entry.id   4e5d5896d7f00bf47ded47c786341038
#
_cell.length_a   1.000
_cell.length_b   1.000
_cell.length_c   1.000
_cell.angle_alpha   90.00
_cell.angle_beta   90.00
_cell.angle_gamma   90.00
#
_symmetry.space_group_name_H-M   'P 1'
#
loop_
_entity.id
_entity.type
_entity.pdbx_description
1 polymer ?
#
loop_
_entity_poly.entity_id
_entity_poly.type
_entity_poly.pdbx_seq_one_letter_code
_entity_poly.pdbx_strand_id
1 'polypeptide(L)'
;MARRTTLPAALLLAAVATVGMNPTSAQASPPGTKDVTAVLFEWKYDSVAKECTGTLGPAGYGYVQVSPPAEHIQGSQWWTSYQPVSYKIAGRLGDRTAFRNMVSTCHAAGVKVVVDTVINHMSAGSGTGTGGSSYTKYSYPSLYSSPDFDDCTSQVGNYADRWNVQHCELVGLADLDTGESYVRGAIAGYMNDLLTLGVDGFRIDAAKHIDTADLANIKSRLTNPSVYWKQEVIYGAGEAVQPTEYTGNGDVQEFRYAYDLKRVFNNENLAYLKNYGEGWGYLSSSVAGVFVDNHDTERNGSTLNYKDGATYTLANVFMLAWPYGAPDVNSGYEWSDADAGPPNGGTVNACWQDGWKCQHKWPEIMRMVAFRNATRGQAVTNWWDNGGDAIAFGRGSKGYVAINHESGTLSRTYQTSLPAGTYCNVQNNTTVTVNSSGQFTATLGANTALALYAGKSSC
;
A
#
# COMPACT_ATOMS: atom_id res chain seq x y z
N MET A 1 -2.82 -60.82 -64.79
CA MET A 1 -3.71 -59.65 -64.81
C MET A 1 -4.21 -59.45 -63.39
N ALA A 2 -3.62 -58.55 -62.64
CA ALA A 2 -3.98 -58.24 -61.25
C ALA A 2 -4.56 -56.82 -61.19
N ARG A 3 -5.81 -56.67 -60.84
CA ARG A 3 -6.48 -55.39 -60.63
C ARG A 3 -6.09 -54.84 -59.25
N ARG A 4 -5.51 -53.71 -59.23
CA ARG A 4 -5.29 -52.90 -57.98
C ARG A 4 -6.55 -52.04 -57.74
N THR A 5 -7.20 -52.24 -56.61
CA THR A 5 -8.28 -51.40 -56.08
C THR A 5 -7.65 -50.34 -55.19
N THR A 6 -7.82 -49.05 -55.52
CA THR A 6 -7.48 -47.89 -54.69
C THR A 6 -8.65 -47.55 -53.81
N LEU A 7 -8.39 -47.46 -52.44
CA LEU A 7 -9.32 -46.89 -51.49
C LEU A 7 -9.05 -45.38 -51.36
N PRO A 8 -10.05 -44.51 -51.18
CA PRO A 8 -9.84 -43.11 -50.92
C PRO A 8 -9.56 -42.86 -49.42
N ALA A 9 -8.52 -42.07 -49.15
CA ALA A 9 -8.21 -41.59 -47.81
C ALA A 9 -9.19 -40.47 -47.42
N ALA A 10 -9.92 -40.68 -46.33
CA ALA A 10 -10.74 -39.64 -45.71
C ALA A 10 -9.86 -38.75 -44.83
N LEU A 11 -9.72 -37.48 -45.19
CA LEU A 11 -9.12 -36.44 -44.32
C LEU A 11 -10.12 -36.09 -43.21
N LEU A 12 -9.78 -36.44 -41.97
CA LEU A 12 -10.44 -35.86 -40.79
C LEU A 12 -9.82 -34.48 -40.50
N LEU A 13 -10.56 -33.42 -40.75
CA LEU A 13 -10.21 -32.08 -40.20
C LEU A 13 -10.58 -32.06 -38.70
N ALA A 14 -9.58 -32.11 -37.86
CA ALA A 14 -9.73 -31.79 -36.45
C ALA A 14 -9.83 -30.26 -36.28
N ALA A 15 -11.03 -29.76 -35.97
CA ALA A 15 -11.22 -28.38 -35.57
C ALA A 15 -10.62 -28.17 -34.16
N VAL A 16 -9.47 -27.54 -34.10
CA VAL A 16 -8.90 -27.06 -32.83
C VAL A 16 -9.68 -25.82 -32.40
N ALA A 17 -10.60 -26.00 -31.46
CA ALA A 17 -11.24 -24.88 -30.77
C ALA A 17 -10.16 -24.19 -29.89
N THR A 18 -9.63 -23.07 -30.36
CA THR A 18 -8.85 -22.17 -29.50
C THR A 18 -9.80 -21.54 -28.49
N VAL A 19 -9.83 -22.09 -27.28
CA VAL A 19 -10.38 -21.39 -26.12
C VAL A 19 -9.52 -20.17 -25.88
N GLY A 20 -10.01 -19.02 -26.30
CA GLY A 20 -9.39 -17.74 -25.96
C GLY A 20 -9.40 -17.60 -24.44
N MET A 21 -8.28 -17.88 -23.79
CA MET A 21 -8.05 -17.45 -22.42
C MET A 21 -8.01 -15.93 -22.46
N ASN A 22 -9.09 -15.28 -22.02
CA ASN A 22 -8.99 -13.88 -21.62
C ASN A 22 -7.90 -13.81 -20.54
N PRO A 23 -6.88 -12.96 -20.70
CA PRO A 23 -5.91 -12.79 -19.64
C PRO A 23 -6.68 -12.29 -18.42
N THR A 24 -6.83 -13.14 -17.41
CA THR A 24 -7.21 -12.68 -16.08
C THR A 24 -6.14 -11.70 -15.66
N SER A 25 -6.50 -10.43 -15.48
CA SER A 25 -5.58 -9.44 -14.92
C SER A 25 -4.95 -10.05 -13.68
N ALA A 26 -3.61 -10.11 -13.67
CA ALA A 26 -2.87 -10.61 -12.51
C ALA A 26 -3.38 -9.85 -11.28
N GLN A 27 -3.83 -10.60 -10.29
CA GLN A 27 -4.40 -10.01 -9.09
C GLN A 27 -3.26 -9.69 -8.13
N ALA A 28 -3.14 -8.41 -7.76
CA ALA A 28 -2.13 -7.98 -6.80
C ALA A 28 -2.26 -8.75 -5.47
N SER A 29 -1.13 -9.14 -4.87
CA SER A 29 -1.05 -9.42 -3.44
C SER A 29 -1.45 -8.14 -2.69
N PRO A 30 -2.00 -8.17 -1.51
CA PRO A 30 -1.93 -9.18 -0.46
C PRO A 30 -3.00 -10.29 -0.57
N PRO A 31 -2.78 -11.43 0.13
CA PRO A 31 -3.66 -12.58 0.07
C PRO A 31 -5.06 -12.30 0.59
N GLY A 32 -6.07 -12.82 -0.09
CA GLY A 32 -7.46 -12.71 0.33
C GLY A 32 -8.35 -11.99 -0.68
N THR A 33 -9.57 -11.70 -0.28
CA THR A 33 -10.59 -11.08 -1.15
C THR A 33 -10.63 -9.56 -1.07
N LYS A 34 -9.93 -8.96 -0.10
CA LYS A 34 -9.86 -7.52 0.16
C LYS A 34 -8.38 -7.11 0.17
N ASP A 35 -8.01 -6.15 -0.65
CA ASP A 35 -6.62 -5.76 -0.87
C ASP A 35 -6.25 -4.34 -0.42
N VAL A 36 -7.21 -3.59 0.13
CA VAL A 36 -6.95 -2.23 0.62
C VAL A 36 -6.41 -2.27 2.03
N THR A 37 -5.25 -1.63 2.25
CA THR A 37 -4.65 -1.43 3.56
C THR A 37 -4.92 -0.01 4.06
N ALA A 38 -5.41 0.14 5.29
CA ALA A 38 -5.37 1.41 6.01
C ALA A 38 -4.03 1.50 6.75
N VAL A 39 -3.21 2.50 6.45
CA VAL A 39 -1.94 2.75 7.16
C VAL A 39 -2.21 3.74 8.29
N LEU A 40 -2.32 3.24 9.51
CA LEU A 40 -2.61 4.07 10.70
C LEU A 40 -1.30 4.53 11.33
N PHE A 41 -0.71 5.59 10.75
CA PHE A 41 0.60 6.07 11.12
C PHE A 41 0.64 6.64 12.54
N GLU A 42 1.51 6.06 13.38
CA GLU A 42 1.75 6.46 14.78
C GLU A 42 0.53 6.37 15.71
N TRP A 43 -0.44 5.51 15.40
CA TRP A 43 -1.59 5.26 16.26
C TRP A 43 -1.23 4.26 17.37
N LYS A 44 -1.62 4.55 18.61
CA LYS A 44 -1.56 3.56 19.71
C LYS A 44 -2.42 2.35 19.41
N TYR A 45 -1.98 1.18 19.85
CA TYR A 45 -2.65 -0.11 19.58
C TYR A 45 -4.11 -0.15 20.05
N ASP A 46 -4.42 0.47 21.20
CA ASP A 46 -5.80 0.56 21.68
C ASP A 46 -6.71 1.40 20.77
N SER A 47 -6.13 2.43 20.13
CA SER A 47 -6.86 3.25 19.14
C SER A 47 -7.04 2.47 17.84
N VAL A 48 -6.03 1.74 17.37
CA VAL A 48 -6.12 0.84 16.21
C VAL A 48 -7.19 -0.23 16.43
N ALA A 49 -7.22 -0.88 17.59
CA ALA A 49 -8.21 -1.90 17.94
C ALA A 49 -9.65 -1.36 17.83
N LYS A 50 -9.89 -0.17 18.36
CA LYS A 50 -11.19 0.50 18.25
C LYS A 50 -11.56 0.82 16.80
N GLU A 51 -10.57 1.27 16.01
CA GLU A 51 -10.78 1.62 14.61
C GLU A 51 -11.03 0.38 13.74
N CYS A 52 -10.39 -0.74 14.02
CA CYS A 52 -10.68 -2.03 13.36
C CYS A 52 -12.16 -2.41 13.50
N THR A 53 -12.72 -2.28 14.72
CA THR A 53 -14.11 -2.64 15.01
C THR A 53 -15.10 -1.58 14.51
N GLY A 54 -14.77 -0.30 14.72
CA GLY A 54 -15.70 0.81 14.46
C GLY A 54 -15.78 1.24 13.00
N THR A 55 -14.68 1.08 12.26
CA THR A 55 -14.58 1.62 10.89
C THR A 55 -14.02 0.61 9.89
N LEU A 56 -12.82 0.05 10.12
CA LEU A 56 -12.10 -0.69 9.09
C LEU A 56 -12.83 -1.96 8.67
N GLY A 57 -13.28 -2.77 9.63
CA GLY A 57 -14.08 -3.97 9.36
C GLY A 57 -15.38 -3.66 8.62
N PRO A 58 -16.25 -2.77 9.15
CA PRO A 58 -17.50 -2.36 8.50
C PRO A 58 -17.31 -1.74 7.11
N ALA A 59 -16.26 -0.92 6.89
CA ALA A 59 -15.95 -0.32 5.58
C ALA A 59 -15.38 -1.30 4.57
N GLY A 60 -14.89 -2.46 5.04
CA GLY A 60 -14.37 -3.52 4.18
C GLY A 60 -12.88 -3.41 3.86
N TYR A 61 -12.08 -2.70 4.65
CA TYR A 61 -10.63 -2.79 4.58
C TYR A 61 -10.18 -4.23 4.80
N GLY A 62 -9.20 -4.68 4.02
CA GLY A 62 -8.62 -6.02 4.18
C GLY A 62 -7.54 -6.05 5.25
N TYR A 63 -6.82 -4.95 5.37
CA TYR A 63 -5.63 -4.85 6.20
C TYR A 63 -5.57 -3.51 6.94
N VAL A 64 -4.90 -3.53 8.09
CA VAL A 64 -4.37 -2.35 8.78
C VAL A 64 -2.86 -2.50 8.90
N GLN A 65 -2.11 -1.46 8.54
CA GLN A 65 -0.68 -1.37 8.80
C GLN A 65 -0.44 -0.49 10.02
N VAL A 66 0.37 -0.97 10.95
CA VAL A 66 0.77 -0.27 12.17
C VAL A 66 2.24 0.11 12.13
N SER A 67 2.60 1.23 12.75
CA SER A 67 3.98 1.70 12.89
C SER A 67 4.82 0.75 13.74
N PRO A 68 6.18 0.85 13.69
CA PRO A 68 7.08 -0.13 14.28
C PRO A 68 6.83 -0.40 15.76
N PRO A 69 6.69 -1.67 16.20
CA PRO A 69 6.41 -2.03 17.58
C PRO A 69 7.66 -2.20 18.45
N ALA A 70 8.84 -2.26 17.84
CA ALA A 70 10.09 -2.50 18.56
C ALA A 70 10.37 -1.39 19.58
N GLU A 71 11.05 -1.73 20.65
CA GLU A 71 11.64 -0.75 21.58
C GLU A 71 12.58 0.17 20.79
N HIS A 72 12.40 1.48 20.93
CA HIS A 72 13.12 2.49 20.16
C HIS A 72 13.66 3.61 21.05
N ILE A 73 14.45 4.53 20.50
CA ILE A 73 14.96 5.69 21.24
C ILE A 73 13.82 6.53 21.78
N GLN A 74 14.08 7.24 22.89
CA GLN A 74 13.12 8.19 23.43
C GLN A 74 13.13 9.49 22.63
N GLY A 75 11.97 10.11 22.46
CA GLY A 75 11.79 11.39 21.78
C GLY A 75 10.34 11.64 21.43
N SER A 76 10.03 12.89 21.10
CA SER A 76 8.69 13.31 20.68
C SER A 76 8.46 13.18 19.17
N GLN A 77 9.55 13.15 18.38
CA GLN A 77 9.52 13.10 16.93
C GLN A 77 9.01 11.73 16.45
N TRP A 78 8.28 11.70 15.34
CA TRP A 78 7.73 10.45 14.78
C TRP A 78 8.83 9.44 14.38
N TRP A 79 9.92 9.92 13.79
CA TRP A 79 11.02 9.09 13.30
C TRP A 79 11.79 8.37 14.43
N THR A 80 11.55 8.70 15.69
CA THR A 80 12.12 7.95 16.81
C THR A 80 11.63 6.50 16.85
N SER A 81 10.42 6.23 16.34
CA SER A 81 9.88 4.86 16.17
C SER A 81 10.68 4.02 15.16
N TYR A 82 11.43 4.67 14.27
CA TYR A 82 12.27 4.04 13.26
C TYR A 82 13.74 3.90 13.68
N GLN A 83 14.05 4.11 14.97
CA GLN A 83 15.37 3.90 15.53
C GLN A 83 15.34 2.84 16.64
N PRO A 84 15.33 1.54 16.28
CA PRO A 84 15.21 0.47 17.27
C PRO A 84 16.42 0.40 18.20
N VAL A 85 16.13 0.02 19.45
CA VAL A 85 17.11 -0.22 20.52
C VAL A 85 17.13 -1.70 20.90
N SER A 86 15.99 -2.37 20.79
CA SER A 86 15.86 -3.81 20.92
C SER A 86 14.63 -4.29 20.17
N TYR A 87 14.48 -5.61 20.03
CA TYR A 87 13.30 -6.21 19.40
C TYR A 87 12.17 -6.54 20.40
N LYS A 88 12.24 -6.02 21.61
CA LYS A 88 11.12 -6.08 22.55
C LYS A 88 9.94 -5.26 22.01
N ILE A 89 8.73 -5.79 22.12
CA ILE A 89 7.52 -5.02 21.79
C ILE A 89 7.21 -4.08 22.97
N ALA A 90 7.87 -2.94 22.96
CA ALA A 90 7.87 -1.95 24.03
C ALA A 90 8.10 -0.53 23.50
N GLY A 91 7.61 -0.26 22.29
CA GLY A 91 7.60 1.09 21.68
C GLY A 91 6.58 2.02 22.37
N ARG A 92 6.61 3.30 22.00
CA ARG A 92 5.69 4.31 22.59
C ARG A 92 4.22 4.08 22.29
N LEU A 93 3.90 3.25 21.28
CA LEU A 93 2.52 3.01 20.84
C LEU A 93 1.78 1.97 21.69
N GLY A 94 2.49 1.26 22.56
CA GLY A 94 1.95 0.29 23.50
C GLY A 94 2.89 -0.86 23.77
N ASP A 95 2.57 -1.64 24.80
CA ASP A 95 3.33 -2.83 25.17
C ASP A 95 2.86 -4.08 24.40
N ARG A 96 3.52 -5.19 24.65
CA ARG A 96 3.21 -6.49 24.03
C ARG A 96 1.75 -6.94 24.26
N THR A 97 1.17 -6.61 25.43
CA THR A 97 -0.21 -6.98 25.76
C THR A 97 -1.20 -6.17 24.92
N ALA A 98 -1.00 -4.87 24.85
CA ALA A 98 -1.80 -3.98 24.01
C ALA A 98 -1.69 -4.37 22.53
N PHE A 99 -0.49 -4.71 22.05
CA PHE A 99 -0.25 -5.17 20.68
C PHE A 99 -1.03 -6.46 20.38
N ARG A 100 -0.93 -7.48 21.23
CA ARG A 100 -1.68 -8.74 21.08
C ARG A 100 -3.19 -8.50 21.05
N ASN A 101 -3.69 -7.66 21.96
CA ASN A 101 -5.11 -7.33 22.03
C ASN A 101 -5.58 -6.62 20.76
N MET A 102 -4.77 -5.72 20.22
CA MET A 102 -5.05 -5.04 18.94
C MET A 102 -5.17 -6.05 17.79
N VAL A 103 -4.19 -6.95 17.63
CA VAL A 103 -4.22 -7.97 16.57
C VAL A 103 -5.47 -8.84 16.69
N SER A 104 -5.76 -9.35 17.89
CA SER A 104 -6.95 -10.18 18.14
C SER A 104 -8.26 -9.44 17.83
N THR A 105 -8.36 -8.15 18.18
CA THR A 105 -9.54 -7.32 17.94
C THR A 105 -9.71 -7.04 16.44
N CYS A 106 -8.63 -6.73 15.73
CA CYS A 106 -8.68 -6.50 14.28
C CYS A 106 -9.11 -7.78 13.55
N HIS A 107 -8.58 -8.95 13.93
CA HIS A 107 -9.00 -10.25 13.38
C HIS A 107 -10.48 -10.52 13.61
N ALA A 108 -10.98 -10.25 14.81
CA ALA A 108 -12.41 -10.39 15.12
C ALA A 108 -13.29 -9.48 14.24
N ALA A 109 -12.76 -8.34 13.79
CA ALA A 109 -13.41 -7.43 12.85
C ALA A 109 -13.20 -7.81 11.36
N GLY A 110 -12.49 -8.91 11.07
CA GLY A 110 -12.16 -9.35 9.71
C GLY A 110 -11.07 -8.53 9.03
N VAL A 111 -10.23 -7.84 9.80
CA VAL A 111 -9.10 -7.02 9.33
C VAL A 111 -7.79 -7.69 9.71
N LYS A 112 -6.92 -7.92 8.75
CA LYS A 112 -5.58 -8.46 8.94
C LYS A 112 -4.59 -7.36 9.35
N VAL A 113 -3.50 -7.74 10.03
CA VAL A 113 -2.51 -6.80 10.56
C VAL A 113 -1.18 -6.94 9.84
N VAL A 114 -0.71 -5.85 9.24
CA VAL A 114 0.64 -5.68 8.70
C VAL A 114 1.45 -4.83 9.68
N VAL A 115 2.67 -5.23 9.95
CA VAL A 115 3.57 -4.52 10.86
C VAL A 115 4.68 -3.84 10.07
N ASP A 116 4.88 -2.57 10.33
CA ASP A 116 6.08 -1.86 9.84
C ASP A 116 7.31 -2.36 10.63
N THR A 117 8.31 -2.85 9.91
CA THR A 117 9.40 -3.65 10.49
C THR A 117 10.74 -3.05 10.12
N VAL A 118 11.40 -2.42 11.08
CA VAL A 118 12.73 -1.82 10.92
C VAL A 118 13.79 -2.90 11.22
N ILE A 119 14.47 -3.35 10.17
CA ILE A 119 15.46 -4.44 10.25
C ILE A 119 16.77 -4.16 9.49
N ASN A 120 16.86 -3.01 8.82
CA ASN A 120 18.08 -2.58 8.15
C ASN A 120 19.13 -2.06 9.15
N HIS A 121 18.70 -1.41 10.20
CA HIS A 121 19.55 -0.66 11.09
C HIS A 121 19.04 -0.65 12.53
N MET A 122 19.91 -0.27 13.43
CA MET A 122 19.60 0.14 14.79
C MET A 122 19.68 1.66 14.92
N SER A 123 19.58 2.18 16.14
CA SER A 123 19.57 3.61 16.42
C SER A 123 20.95 4.27 16.26
N ALA A 124 20.94 5.59 16.12
CA ALA A 124 22.11 6.43 16.37
C ALA A 124 22.24 6.80 17.85
N GLY A 125 23.41 7.33 18.25
CA GLY A 125 23.63 7.90 19.57
C GLY A 125 23.70 6.89 20.71
N SER A 126 23.29 7.31 21.90
CA SER A 126 23.30 6.50 23.11
C SER A 126 22.21 6.95 24.08
N GLY A 127 21.74 6.06 24.93
CA GLY A 127 20.72 6.39 25.92
C GLY A 127 20.00 5.18 26.49
N THR A 128 18.74 5.40 26.85
CA THR A 128 17.82 4.35 27.31
C THR A 128 16.61 4.35 26.40
N GLY A 129 16.24 3.18 25.87
CA GLY A 129 15.09 3.00 25.02
C GLY A 129 13.76 3.15 25.77
N THR A 130 12.65 3.13 25.01
CA THR A 130 11.28 3.24 25.54
C THR A 130 10.91 2.08 26.46
N GLY A 131 11.52 0.91 26.31
CA GLY A 131 11.34 -0.29 27.15
C GLY A 131 12.40 -0.44 28.26
N GLY A 132 13.25 0.56 28.45
CA GLY A 132 14.26 0.60 29.54
C GLY A 132 15.61 -0.02 29.19
N SER A 133 15.84 -0.47 27.94
CA SER A 133 17.15 -1.00 27.53
C SER A 133 18.16 0.13 27.33
N SER A 134 19.34 0.02 27.95
CA SER A 134 20.45 0.92 27.67
C SER A 134 21.12 0.56 26.36
N TYR A 135 21.58 1.54 25.60
CA TYR A 135 22.28 1.34 24.33
C TYR A 135 23.33 2.42 24.07
N THR A 136 24.29 2.07 23.27
CA THR A 136 25.16 2.99 22.54
C THR A 136 25.22 2.53 21.09
N LYS A 137 25.49 3.45 20.14
CA LYS A 137 25.66 3.08 18.74
C LYS A 137 26.66 1.92 18.63
N TYR A 138 26.31 0.90 17.87
CA TYR A 138 27.00 -0.40 17.73
C TYR A 138 27.06 -1.28 18.99
N SER A 139 26.31 -0.97 20.05
CA SER A 139 26.24 -1.81 21.24
C SER A 139 24.83 -1.80 21.81
N TYR A 140 24.13 -2.89 21.59
CA TYR A 140 22.75 -3.14 22.04
C TYR A 140 22.75 -4.41 22.89
N PRO A 141 22.85 -4.28 24.22
CA PRO A 141 23.09 -5.42 25.13
C PRO A 141 22.11 -6.57 24.92
N SER A 142 22.66 -7.77 24.86
CA SER A 142 21.94 -9.03 24.63
C SER A 142 21.31 -9.18 23.23
N LEU A 143 21.62 -8.28 22.30
CA LEU A 143 21.14 -8.34 20.91
C LEU A 143 22.29 -8.19 19.92
N TYR A 144 22.94 -7.02 19.83
CA TYR A 144 23.99 -6.73 18.86
C TYR A 144 25.19 -6.06 19.49
N SER A 145 26.36 -6.32 18.92
CA SER A 145 27.65 -5.71 19.27
C SER A 145 28.39 -5.32 18.00
N SER A 146 29.53 -4.64 18.13
CA SER A 146 30.25 -4.05 16.98
C SER A 146 30.44 -4.99 15.77
N PRO A 147 30.74 -6.31 15.91
CA PRO A 147 30.89 -7.19 14.76
C PRO A 147 29.58 -7.51 13.99
N ASP A 148 28.44 -7.11 14.50
CA ASP A 148 27.13 -7.35 13.90
C ASP A 148 26.70 -6.20 12.97
N PHE A 149 27.57 -5.21 12.78
CA PHE A 149 27.33 -4.02 11.94
C PHE A 149 28.32 -3.96 10.79
N ASP A 150 27.89 -3.37 9.67
CA ASP A 150 28.74 -3.12 8.52
C ASP A 150 29.94 -2.20 8.87
N ASP A 151 31.07 -2.43 8.21
CA ASP A 151 32.30 -1.65 8.42
C ASP A 151 32.23 -0.21 7.87
N CYS A 152 31.23 0.10 7.01
CA CYS A 152 31.06 1.43 6.47
C CYS A 152 30.28 2.34 7.44
N THR A 153 31.02 3.11 8.24
CA THR A 153 30.44 4.05 9.20
C THR A 153 30.16 5.45 8.64
N SER A 154 30.32 5.65 7.33
CA SER A 154 29.90 6.85 6.61
C SER A 154 28.46 6.73 6.14
N GLN A 155 27.79 7.87 5.97
CA GLN A 155 26.44 7.87 5.42
C GLN A 155 26.43 7.47 3.95
N VAL A 156 25.31 6.85 3.50
CA VAL A 156 25.02 6.64 2.09
C VAL A 156 25.10 7.97 1.35
N GLY A 157 26.02 8.06 0.38
CA GLY A 157 26.28 9.27 -0.40
C GLY A 157 26.24 9.07 -1.91
N ASN A 158 26.20 7.83 -2.37
CA ASN A 158 26.22 7.49 -3.78
C ASN A 158 25.25 6.36 -4.13
N TYR A 159 24.05 6.72 -4.54
CA TYR A 159 23.02 5.75 -4.96
C TYR A 159 23.33 5.04 -6.30
N ALA A 160 24.32 5.46 -7.06
CA ALA A 160 24.83 4.74 -8.23
C ALA A 160 25.80 3.61 -7.86
N ASP A 161 26.18 3.48 -6.61
CA ASP A 161 27.06 2.44 -6.08
C ASP A 161 26.27 1.51 -5.15
N ARG A 162 26.03 0.28 -5.58
CA ARG A 162 25.28 -0.72 -4.81
C ARG A 162 25.88 -0.98 -3.43
N TRP A 163 27.23 -1.11 -3.38
CA TRP A 163 27.90 -1.37 -2.11
C TRP A 163 27.66 -0.23 -1.12
N ASN A 164 27.78 1.03 -1.59
CA ASN A 164 27.52 2.19 -0.75
C ASN A 164 26.07 2.23 -0.25
N VAL A 165 25.10 1.84 -1.07
CA VAL A 165 23.67 1.82 -0.70
C VAL A 165 23.36 0.73 0.32
N GLN A 166 24.01 -0.44 0.25
CA GLN A 166 23.63 -1.63 1.02
C GLN A 166 24.59 -1.94 2.19
N HIS A 167 25.66 -1.14 2.38
CA HIS A 167 26.63 -1.35 3.45
C HIS A 167 27.04 -0.08 4.18
N CYS A 168 26.51 1.10 3.80
CA CYS A 168 26.81 2.33 4.50
C CYS A 168 25.55 2.84 5.22
N GLU A 169 25.77 3.66 6.23
CA GLU A 169 24.71 4.10 7.14
C GLU A 169 23.63 4.95 6.46
N LEU A 170 22.41 4.52 6.50
CA LEU A 170 21.27 5.35 6.12
C LEU A 170 21.09 6.44 7.20
N VAL A 171 21.26 7.71 6.79
CA VAL A 171 21.17 8.92 7.65
C VAL A 171 21.92 8.83 8.98
N GLY A 172 23.03 8.08 9.00
CA GLY A 172 23.89 7.93 10.17
C GLY A 172 23.39 6.94 11.22
N LEU A 173 22.44 6.08 10.88
CA LEU A 173 21.95 4.99 11.72
C LEU A 173 22.89 3.78 11.64
N ALA A 174 23.04 3.04 12.73
CA ALA A 174 23.94 1.88 12.79
C ALA A 174 23.44 0.77 11.85
N ASP A 175 24.11 0.58 10.73
CA ASP A 175 23.74 -0.35 9.68
C ASP A 175 24.06 -1.80 10.08
N LEU A 176 23.11 -2.71 9.96
CA LEU A 176 23.27 -4.11 10.38
C LEU A 176 23.92 -4.92 9.24
N ASP A 177 25.01 -5.63 9.53
CA ASP A 177 25.59 -6.60 8.59
C ASP A 177 24.65 -7.80 8.41
N THR A 178 23.66 -7.64 7.51
CA THR A 178 22.71 -8.70 7.17
C THR A 178 23.36 -9.87 6.43
N GLY A 179 24.62 -9.74 5.96
CA GLY A 179 25.44 -10.82 5.48
C GLY A 179 25.77 -11.86 6.58
N GLU A 180 25.76 -11.43 7.85
CA GLU A 180 26.05 -12.29 8.98
C GLU A 180 24.84 -13.19 9.35
N SER A 181 25.13 -14.48 9.55
CA SER A 181 24.07 -15.47 9.87
C SER A 181 23.41 -15.21 11.22
N TYR A 182 24.15 -14.66 12.19
CA TYR A 182 23.62 -14.28 13.48
C TYR A 182 22.59 -13.14 13.35
N VAL A 183 22.94 -12.10 12.61
CA VAL A 183 22.06 -10.94 12.37
C VAL A 183 20.75 -11.37 11.71
N ARG A 184 20.83 -12.16 10.62
CA ARG A 184 19.63 -12.72 9.96
C ARG A 184 18.81 -13.59 10.92
N GLY A 185 19.47 -14.33 11.81
CA GLY A 185 18.81 -15.15 12.82
C GLY A 185 18.07 -14.33 13.88
N ALA A 186 18.68 -13.24 14.36
CA ALA A 186 18.08 -12.33 15.33
C ALA A 186 16.86 -11.60 14.72
N ILE A 187 16.98 -11.10 13.48
CA ILE A 187 15.87 -10.49 12.73
C ILE A 187 14.71 -11.49 12.55
N ALA A 188 15.02 -12.71 12.09
CA ALA A 188 13.99 -13.75 11.92
C ALA A 188 13.33 -14.12 13.26
N GLY A 189 14.09 -14.13 14.35
CA GLY A 189 13.58 -14.33 15.72
C GLY A 189 12.55 -13.27 16.10
N TYR A 190 12.83 -12.00 15.84
CA TYR A 190 11.90 -10.89 16.05
C TYR A 190 10.63 -11.03 15.23
N MET A 191 10.76 -11.31 13.94
CA MET A 191 9.62 -11.46 13.05
C MET A 191 8.78 -12.68 13.41
N ASN A 192 9.41 -13.79 13.82
CA ASN A 192 8.73 -14.99 14.32
C ASN A 192 7.97 -14.71 15.62
N ASP A 193 8.52 -13.88 16.50
CA ASP A 193 7.82 -13.46 17.71
C ASP A 193 6.54 -12.69 17.38
N LEU A 194 6.58 -11.77 16.41
CA LEU A 194 5.40 -11.08 15.90
C LEU A 194 4.37 -12.04 15.28
N LEU A 195 4.83 -13.05 14.53
CA LEU A 195 3.95 -14.10 13.99
C LEU A 195 3.24 -14.89 15.09
N THR A 196 3.88 -15.13 16.26
CA THR A 196 3.21 -15.77 17.40
C THR A 196 2.08 -14.94 17.98
N LEU A 197 2.06 -13.63 17.74
CA LEU A 197 1.00 -12.72 18.15
C LEU A 197 -0.12 -12.58 17.11
N GLY A 198 0.02 -13.28 15.98
CA GLY A 198 -0.99 -13.32 14.93
C GLY A 198 -0.80 -12.29 13.80
N VAL A 199 0.38 -11.70 13.66
CA VAL A 199 0.67 -10.77 12.54
C VAL A 199 0.53 -11.50 11.20
N ASP A 200 -0.14 -10.86 10.23
CA ASP A 200 -0.45 -11.42 8.92
C ASP A 200 0.53 -11.00 7.82
N GLY A 201 1.32 -9.98 8.06
CA GLY A 201 2.28 -9.47 7.08
C GLY A 201 3.22 -8.43 7.65
N PHE A 202 4.23 -8.10 6.86
CA PHE A 202 5.26 -7.13 7.21
C PHE A 202 5.43 -6.10 6.09
N ARG A 203 5.54 -4.84 6.44
CA ARG A 203 6.18 -3.83 5.59
C ARG A 203 7.64 -3.77 6.02
N ILE A 204 8.56 -4.01 5.10
CA ILE A 204 9.99 -3.97 5.39
C ILE A 204 10.50 -2.56 5.13
N ASP A 205 10.82 -1.87 6.21
CA ASP A 205 11.41 -0.53 6.19
C ASP A 205 12.78 -0.55 5.53
N ALA A 206 13.11 0.49 4.76
CA ALA A 206 14.41 0.68 4.14
C ALA A 206 14.96 -0.58 3.41
N ALA A 207 14.08 -1.42 2.84
CA ALA A 207 14.47 -2.68 2.21
C ALA A 207 15.50 -2.48 1.08
N LYS A 208 15.52 -1.31 0.43
CA LYS A 208 16.52 -0.93 -0.58
C LYS A 208 17.96 -1.06 -0.07
N HIS A 209 18.17 -0.86 1.23
CA HIS A 209 19.47 -0.85 1.89
C HIS A 209 19.92 -2.24 2.39
N ILE A 210 19.12 -3.26 2.16
CA ILE A 210 19.42 -4.66 2.48
C ILE A 210 19.59 -5.45 1.18
N ASP A 211 20.61 -6.31 1.09
CA ASP A 211 20.73 -7.21 -0.05
C ASP A 211 19.49 -8.10 -0.17
N THR A 212 18.96 -8.22 -1.37
CA THR A 212 17.74 -9.00 -1.64
C THR A 212 17.89 -10.49 -1.29
N ALA A 213 19.12 -11.05 -1.38
CA ALA A 213 19.40 -12.42 -0.97
C ALA A 213 19.37 -12.59 0.54
N ASP A 214 19.78 -11.57 1.30
CA ASP A 214 19.69 -11.59 2.76
C ASP A 214 18.24 -11.50 3.24
N LEU A 215 17.43 -10.65 2.60
CA LEU A 215 15.99 -10.64 2.83
C LEU A 215 15.33 -11.98 2.52
N ALA A 216 15.70 -12.62 1.40
CA ALA A 216 15.22 -13.97 1.07
C ALA A 216 15.63 -15.01 2.12
N ASN A 217 16.86 -14.92 2.64
CA ASN A 217 17.36 -15.79 3.70
C ASN A 217 16.61 -15.57 5.03
N ILE A 218 16.41 -14.31 5.44
CA ILE A 218 15.60 -13.97 6.63
C ILE A 218 14.20 -14.57 6.47
N LYS A 219 13.54 -14.34 5.33
CA LYS A 219 12.20 -14.85 5.04
C LYS A 219 12.12 -16.38 5.13
N SER A 220 13.14 -17.07 4.64
CA SER A 220 13.22 -18.55 4.71
C SER A 220 13.32 -19.11 6.14
N ARG A 221 13.77 -18.31 7.11
CA ARG A 221 13.86 -18.66 8.54
C ARG A 221 12.57 -18.41 9.32
N LEU A 222 11.56 -17.81 8.68
CA LEU A 222 10.28 -17.56 9.35
C LEU A 222 9.50 -18.86 9.52
N THR A 223 8.74 -18.96 10.62
CA THR A 223 7.82 -20.08 10.88
C THR A 223 6.72 -20.19 9.82
N ASN A 224 6.43 -19.09 9.13
CA ASN A 224 5.60 -19.03 7.94
C ASN A 224 6.34 -18.25 6.83
N PRO A 225 7.17 -18.90 5.98
CA PRO A 225 7.87 -18.23 4.90
C PRO A 225 6.96 -17.64 3.80
N SER A 226 5.68 -18.06 3.79
CA SER A 226 4.67 -17.53 2.85
C SER A 226 3.93 -16.30 3.39
N VAL A 227 4.31 -15.79 4.57
CA VAL A 227 3.70 -14.57 5.13
C VAL A 227 3.84 -13.40 4.16
N TYR A 228 2.81 -12.57 4.10
CA TYR A 228 2.79 -11.41 3.22
C TYR A 228 3.91 -10.41 3.55
N TRP A 229 4.67 -10.00 2.53
CA TRP A 229 5.67 -8.95 2.62
C TRP A 229 5.38 -7.83 1.63
N LYS A 230 5.57 -6.61 2.09
CA LYS A 230 5.58 -5.39 1.30
C LYS A 230 6.87 -4.63 1.61
N GLN A 231 7.69 -4.37 0.60
CA GLN A 231 9.06 -3.87 0.75
C GLN A 231 9.16 -2.43 0.31
N GLU A 232 9.77 -1.58 1.13
CA GLU A 232 10.09 -0.23 0.74
C GLU A 232 11.40 -0.20 -0.05
N VAL A 233 11.28 -0.07 -1.36
CA VAL A 233 12.41 0.11 -2.26
C VAL A 233 12.15 1.32 -3.13
N ILE A 234 12.62 2.49 -2.68
CA ILE A 234 12.35 3.76 -3.36
C ILE A 234 13.05 3.77 -4.72
N TYR A 235 12.27 3.98 -5.79
CA TYR A 235 12.80 4.09 -7.13
C TYR A 235 13.60 5.38 -7.32
N GLY A 236 14.80 5.25 -7.89
CA GLY A 236 15.61 6.34 -8.40
C GLY A 236 16.14 5.99 -9.79
N ALA A 237 15.97 6.91 -10.76
CA ALA A 237 16.45 6.70 -12.11
C ALA A 237 17.98 6.63 -12.16
N GLY A 238 18.54 5.54 -12.72
CA GLY A 238 19.97 5.33 -12.82
C GLY A 238 20.67 4.88 -11.52
N GLU A 239 19.91 4.62 -10.46
CA GLU A 239 20.46 4.07 -9.22
C GLU A 239 20.78 2.59 -9.36
N ALA A 240 21.78 2.13 -8.60
CA ALA A 240 22.32 0.77 -8.71
C ALA A 240 21.37 -0.30 -8.15
N VAL A 241 20.51 0.07 -7.18
CA VAL A 241 19.53 -0.82 -6.54
C VAL A 241 18.13 -0.45 -7.00
N GLN A 242 17.44 -1.40 -7.64
CA GLN A 242 16.14 -1.14 -8.27
C GLN A 242 15.01 -1.98 -7.65
N PRO A 243 13.78 -1.44 -7.59
CA PRO A 243 12.59 -2.13 -7.04
C PRO A 243 12.34 -3.52 -7.65
N THR A 244 12.63 -3.71 -8.94
CA THR A 244 12.43 -4.98 -9.66
C THR A 244 13.21 -6.15 -9.08
N GLU A 245 14.32 -5.89 -8.41
CA GLU A 245 15.18 -6.92 -7.81
C GLU A 245 14.53 -7.59 -6.59
N TYR A 246 13.62 -6.91 -5.92
CA TYR A 246 12.99 -7.33 -4.66
C TYR A 246 11.68 -8.08 -4.85
N THR A 247 11.14 -8.11 -6.06
CA THR A 247 9.82 -8.72 -6.36
C THR A 247 9.76 -10.22 -6.09
N GLY A 248 10.92 -10.90 -6.04
CA GLY A 248 11.02 -12.32 -5.65
C GLY A 248 10.73 -12.58 -4.17
N ASN A 249 10.88 -11.57 -3.31
CA ASN A 249 10.64 -11.68 -1.87
C ASN A 249 9.21 -11.33 -1.46
N GLY A 250 8.49 -10.57 -2.25
CA GLY A 250 7.12 -10.12 -1.98
C GLY A 250 6.76 -8.89 -2.79
N ASP A 251 5.68 -8.23 -2.40
CA ASP A 251 5.27 -6.97 -2.99
C ASP A 251 6.30 -5.88 -2.72
N VAL A 252 6.35 -4.90 -3.61
CA VAL A 252 7.24 -3.74 -3.52
C VAL A 252 6.40 -2.47 -3.68
N GLN A 253 6.66 -1.46 -2.86
CA GLN A 253 5.99 -0.17 -2.95
C GLN A 253 6.43 0.56 -4.23
N GLU A 254 5.48 0.84 -5.12
CA GLU A 254 5.72 1.51 -6.40
C GLU A 254 5.62 3.04 -6.24
N PHE A 255 6.71 3.65 -5.84
CA PHE A 255 6.79 5.09 -5.56
C PHE A 255 6.48 5.97 -6.78
N ARG A 256 6.83 5.52 -8.00
CA ARG A 256 6.53 6.27 -9.23
C ARG A 256 5.03 6.50 -9.42
N TYR A 257 4.21 5.55 -8.96
CA TYR A 257 2.77 5.71 -8.97
C TYR A 257 2.35 6.98 -8.23
N ALA A 258 2.82 7.21 -7.03
CA ALA A 258 2.46 8.38 -6.24
C ALA A 258 3.04 9.69 -6.80
N TYR A 259 4.30 9.66 -7.27
CA TYR A 259 4.96 10.82 -7.88
C TYR A 259 4.26 11.29 -9.16
N ASP A 260 3.94 10.34 -10.02
CA ASP A 260 3.30 10.64 -11.29
C ASP A 260 1.82 11.01 -11.12
N LEU A 261 1.11 10.45 -10.12
CA LEU A 261 -0.24 10.94 -9.77
C LEU A 261 -0.19 12.43 -9.40
N LYS A 262 0.74 12.84 -8.53
CA LYS A 262 0.89 14.26 -8.19
C LYS A 262 1.16 15.11 -9.43
N ARG A 263 2.06 14.65 -10.31
CA ARG A 263 2.40 15.37 -11.53
C ARG A 263 1.20 15.53 -12.45
N VAL A 264 0.45 14.43 -12.65
CA VAL A 264 -0.73 14.44 -13.54
C VAL A 264 -1.85 15.31 -12.95
N PHE A 265 -2.20 15.13 -11.69
CA PHE A 265 -3.28 15.90 -11.07
C PHE A 265 -2.98 17.39 -10.92
N ASN A 266 -1.71 17.80 -10.82
CA ASN A 266 -1.36 19.22 -10.64
C ASN A 266 -0.94 19.93 -11.93
N ASN A 267 -0.36 19.21 -12.90
CA ASN A 267 0.37 19.87 -14.00
C ASN A 267 0.05 19.31 -15.39
N GLU A 268 -0.69 18.22 -15.49
CA GLU A 268 -0.98 17.53 -16.75
C GLU A 268 -2.47 17.19 -16.83
N ASN A 269 -2.87 16.39 -17.83
CA ASN A 269 -4.26 16.03 -18.06
C ASN A 269 -4.57 14.63 -17.48
N LEU A 270 -5.67 14.48 -16.74
CA LEU A 270 -6.15 13.18 -16.26
C LEU A 270 -6.39 12.18 -17.41
N ALA A 271 -6.64 12.66 -18.62
CA ALA A 271 -6.75 11.81 -19.82
C ALA A 271 -5.54 10.91 -20.06
N TYR A 272 -4.35 11.27 -19.56
CA TYR A 272 -3.14 10.45 -19.68
C TYR A 272 -3.18 9.18 -18.82
N LEU A 273 -4.02 9.10 -17.81
CA LEU A 273 -4.13 7.97 -16.91
C LEU A 273 -4.75 6.70 -17.53
N LYS A 274 -5.15 6.74 -18.81
CA LYS A 274 -5.84 5.64 -19.50
C LYS A 274 -5.14 4.28 -19.42
N ASN A 275 -3.82 4.24 -19.33
CA ASN A 275 -3.01 3.02 -19.22
C ASN A 275 -2.04 3.07 -18.03
N TYR A 276 -2.43 3.77 -16.96
CA TYR A 276 -1.62 4.00 -15.79
C TYR A 276 -1.23 2.69 -15.08
N GLY A 277 0.03 2.57 -14.69
CA GLY A 277 0.60 1.36 -14.09
C GLY A 277 1.60 0.67 -15.02
N GLU A 278 1.38 -0.60 -15.36
CA GLU A 278 2.29 -1.37 -16.23
C GLU A 278 2.52 -0.69 -17.58
N GLY A 279 1.53 -0.01 -18.13
CA GLY A 279 1.64 0.76 -19.37
C GLY A 279 2.60 1.95 -19.27
N TRP A 280 2.97 2.36 -18.08
CA TRP A 280 3.96 3.42 -17.79
C TRP A 280 5.33 2.84 -17.42
N GLY A 281 5.51 1.52 -17.51
CA GLY A 281 6.76 0.84 -17.18
C GLY A 281 6.98 0.62 -15.68
N TYR A 282 5.90 0.65 -14.88
CA TYR A 282 5.94 0.32 -13.46
C TYR A 282 6.06 -1.20 -13.24
N LEU A 283 6.18 -1.60 -11.98
CA LEU A 283 6.17 -3.00 -11.58
C LEU A 283 4.91 -3.72 -12.09
N SER A 284 4.96 -5.05 -12.20
CA SER A 284 3.74 -5.81 -12.45
C SER A 284 2.69 -5.53 -11.38
N SER A 285 1.43 -5.36 -11.80
CA SER A 285 0.29 -5.15 -10.90
C SER A 285 0.18 -6.20 -9.80
N SER A 286 0.68 -7.41 -10.07
CA SER A 286 0.63 -8.53 -9.12
C SER A 286 1.57 -8.40 -7.92
N VAL A 287 2.54 -7.47 -7.99
CA VAL A 287 3.57 -7.27 -6.93
C VAL A 287 3.73 -5.80 -6.55
N ALA A 288 2.88 -4.92 -7.06
CA ALA A 288 2.95 -3.49 -6.78
C ALA A 288 2.07 -3.11 -5.57
N GLY A 289 2.67 -2.54 -4.53
CA GLY A 289 1.95 -1.77 -3.52
C GLY A 289 1.82 -0.32 -3.97
N VAL A 290 0.62 0.25 -4.01
CA VAL A 290 0.39 1.62 -4.51
C VAL A 290 -0.19 2.52 -3.43
N PHE A 291 0.11 3.79 -3.50
CA PHE A 291 -0.37 4.80 -2.56
C PHE A 291 -0.43 6.18 -3.23
N VAL A 292 -1.19 7.09 -2.66
CA VAL A 292 -1.18 8.51 -3.06
C VAL A 292 -0.10 9.25 -2.28
N ASP A 293 0.04 8.93 -1.01
CA ASP A 293 1.07 9.41 -0.09
C ASP A 293 1.42 8.34 0.94
N ASN A 294 2.55 8.51 1.59
CA ASN A 294 2.93 7.82 2.81
C ASN A 294 3.50 8.83 3.84
N HIS A 295 3.88 8.35 5.01
CA HIS A 295 4.35 9.20 6.11
C HIS A 295 5.61 10.02 5.79
N ASP A 296 6.47 9.57 4.86
CA ASP A 296 7.65 10.32 4.40
C ASP A 296 7.29 11.28 3.27
N THR A 297 6.62 10.77 2.24
CA THR A 297 6.37 11.53 1.02
C THR A 297 5.39 12.68 1.21
N GLU A 298 4.44 12.56 2.16
CA GLU A 298 3.57 13.68 2.53
C GLU A 298 4.35 14.84 3.16
N ARG A 299 5.50 14.54 3.83
CA ARG A 299 6.31 15.52 4.56
C ARG A 299 7.41 16.14 3.71
N ASN A 300 7.97 15.40 2.78
CA ASN A 300 9.04 15.90 1.90
C ASN A 300 8.52 16.59 0.63
N GLY A 301 7.19 16.60 0.43
CA GLY A 301 6.53 17.27 -0.68
C GLY A 301 6.64 16.55 -2.02
N SER A 302 7.09 15.29 -2.07
CA SER A 302 7.22 14.54 -3.32
C SER A 302 5.89 13.99 -3.85
N THR A 303 4.87 13.86 -3.00
CA THR A 303 3.53 13.40 -3.38
C THR A 303 2.44 14.42 -3.04
N LEU A 304 1.21 14.15 -3.48
CA LEU A 304 0.02 14.80 -2.91
C LEU A 304 -0.11 14.42 -1.43
N ASN A 305 -0.82 15.22 -0.66
CA ASN A 305 -1.16 14.92 0.72
C ASN A 305 -2.47 15.61 1.14
N TYR A 306 -2.90 15.44 2.38
CA TYR A 306 -4.17 15.99 2.89
C TYR A 306 -4.32 17.51 2.71
N LYS A 307 -3.20 18.27 2.55
CA LYS A 307 -3.24 19.74 2.35
C LYS A 307 -3.69 20.12 0.93
N ASP A 308 -3.65 19.19 -0.02
CA ASP A 308 -4.10 19.39 -1.40
C ASP A 308 -5.64 19.26 -1.57
N GLY A 309 -6.37 19.03 -0.47
CA GLY A 309 -7.84 19.09 -0.44
C GLY A 309 -8.52 18.15 -1.43
N ALA A 310 -9.35 18.71 -2.32
CA ALA A 310 -10.11 17.92 -3.28
C ALA A 310 -9.23 17.15 -4.28
N THR A 311 -8.09 17.70 -4.69
CA THR A 311 -7.12 17.01 -5.57
C THR A 311 -6.62 15.72 -4.93
N TYR A 312 -6.23 15.77 -3.66
CA TYR A 312 -5.83 14.58 -2.89
C TYR A 312 -6.97 13.56 -2.78
N THR A 313 -8.18 14.03 -2.51
CA THR A 313 -9.36 13.15 -2.42
C THR A 313 -9.62 12.45 -3.75
N LEU A 314 -9.61 13.17 -4.87
CA LEU A 314 -9.84 12.59 -6.21
C LEU A 314 -8.74 11.63 -6.64
N ALA A 315 -7.48 11.89 -6.27
CA ALA A 315 -6.38 10.96 -6.50
C ALA A 315 -6.59 9.62 -5.75
N ASN A 316 -7.08 9.67 -4.51
CA ASN A 316 -7.47 8.47 -3.75
C ASN A 316 -8.68 7.75 -4.38
N VAL A 317 -9.68 8.49 -4.85
CA VAL A 317 -10.83 7.91 -5.59
C VAL A 317 -10.33 7.19 -6.84
N PHE A 318 -9.43 7.79 -7.61
CA PHE A 318 -8.81 7.16 -8.77
C PHE A 318 -8.04 5.90 -8.39
N MET A 319 -7.13 5.96 -7.41
CA MET A 319 -6.34 4.82 -6.94
C MET A 319 -7.21 3.64 -6.54
N LEU A 320 -8.26 3.88 -5.76
CA LEU A 320 -9.17 2.83 -5.30
C LEU A 320 -10.08 2.29 -6.41
N ALA A 321 -10.34 3.06 -7.46
CA ALA A 321 -11.11 2.64 -8.62
C ALA A 321 -10.26 1.91 -9.67
N TRP A 322 -9.00 2.25 -9.82
CA TRP A 322 -8.11 1.74 -10.86
C TRP A 322 -7.57 0.33 -10.53
N PRO A 323 -7.51 -0.61 -11.50
CA PRO A 323 -7.18 -2.01 -11.22
C PRO A 323 -5.68 -2.31 -11.15
N TYR A 324 -4.84 -1.37 -10.81
CA TYR A 324 -3.40 -1.56 -10.68
C TYR A 324 -2.98 -1.61 -9.22
N GLY A 325 -2.17 -2.62 -8.87
CA GLY A 325 -1.55 -2.78 -7.57
C GLY A 325 -2.52 -3.01 -6.40
N ALA A 326 -1.97 -3.12 -5.20
CA ALA A 326 -2.70 -3.19 -3.93
C ALA A 326 -2.64 -1.82 -3.22
N PRO A 327 -3.78 -1.14 -2.99
CA PRO A 327 -3.80 0.21 -2.46
C PRO A 327 -3.52 0.29 -0.96
N ASP A 328 -2.64 1.23 -0.58
CA ASP A 328 -2.47 1.73 0.77
C ASP A 328 -3.13 3.10 0.89
N VAL A 329 -4.01 3.25 1.86
CA VAL A 329 -4.60 4.54 2.23
C VAL A 329 -3.89 5.06 3.47
N ASN A 330 -3.07 6.10 3.30
CA ASN A 330 -2.37 6.75 4.40
C ASN A 330 -3.37 7.45 5.33
N SER A 331 -3.12 7.41 6.62
CA SER A 331 -3.95 8.05 7.63
C SER A 331 -3.08 8.56 8.77
N GLY A 332 -2.77 9.83 8.70
CA GLY A 332 -1.87 10.51 9.61
C GLY A 332 -2.55 11.65 10.38
N TYR A 333 -1.75 12.63 10.71
CA TYR A 333 -2.13 13.79 11.50
C TYR A 333 -1.61 15.09 10.87
N GLU A 334 -2.16 16.19 11.33
CA GLU A 334 -1.77 17.54 10.91
C GLU A 334 -0.37 17.88 11.44
N TRP A 335 0.44 18.45 10.57
CA TRP A 335 1.80 18.87 10.89
C TRP A 335 2.14 20.21 10.23
N SER A 336 2.90 21.03 10.94
CA SER A 336 3.59 22.24 10.43
C SER A 336 5.10 22.06 10.48
N ASP A 337 5.59 21.26 11.41
CA ASP A 337 6.97 20.78 11.50
C ASP A 337 7.00 19.33 11.00
N ALA A 338 7.84 19.05 9.99
CA ALA A 338 7.94 17.71 9.37
C ALA A 338 8.38 16.63 10.36
N ASP A 339 9.07 16.99 11.45
CA ASP A 339 9.54 16.08 12.49
C ASP A 339 8.52 15.83 13.61
N ALA A 340 7.44 16.64 13.65
CA ALA A 340 6.46 16.54 14.72
C ALA A 340 5.90 15.13 14.89
N GLY A 341 5.96 14.62 16.11
CA GLY A 341 5.34 13.34 16.47
C GLY A 341 3.82 13.42 16.60
N PRO A 342 3.17 12.27 16.86
CA PRO A 342 1.73 12.19 16.83
C PRO A 342 1.05 12.98 17.96
N PRO A 343 -0.10 13.59 17.70
CA PRO A 343 -0.90 14.22 18.74
C PRO A 343 -1.26 13.23 19.86
N ASN A 344 -1.32 13.73 21.10
CA ASN A 344 -1.65 12.94 22.29
C ASN A 344 -0.83 11.64 22.43
N GLY A 345 0.44 11.67 21.96
CA GLY A 345 1.33 10.52 21.98
C GLY A 345 0.81 9.29 21.22
N GLY A 346 0.03 9.50 20.16
CA GLY A 346 -0.56 8.43 19.34
C GLY A 346 -1.99 8.01 19.76
N THR A 347 -2.53 8.58 20.83
CA THR A 347 -3.92 8.28 21.24
C THR A 347 -4.90 9.05 20.35
N VAL A 348 -5.79 8.34 19.69
CA VAL A 348 -6.84 8.91 18.86
C VAL A 348 -8.17 8.85 19.62
N ASN A 349 -8.59 9.97 20.16
CA ASN A 349 -9.88 10.08 20.85
C ASN A 349 -11.03 10.20 19.85
N ALA A 350 -10.84 11.02 18.83
CA ALA A 350 -11.77 11.16 17.71
C ALA A 350 -11.02 11.63 16.45
N CYS A 351 -11.47 11.19 15.30
CA CYS A 351 -11.02 11.71 14.03
C CYS A 351 -11.46 13.17 13.84
N TRP A 352 -10.64 13.94 13.12
CA TRP A 352 -10.83 15.39 12.88
C TRP A 352 -10.73 16.26 14.13
N GLN A 353 -10.27 15.69 15.23
CA GLN A 353 -9.97 16.40 16.47
C GLN A 353 -8.49 16.23 16.82
N ASP A 354 -7.96 17.14 17.63
CA ASP A 354 -6.58 17.10 18.12
C ASP A 354 -5.51 16.96 17.01
N GLY A 355 -5.82 17.35 15.77
CA GLY A 355 -4.90 17.24 14.64
C GLY A 355 -4.97 15.93 13.85
N TRP A 356 -5.71 14.91 14.28
CA TRP A 356 -5.88 13.66 13.54
C TRP A 356 -6.70 13.86 12.27
N LYS A 357 -6.12 13.54 11.10
CA LYS A 357 -6.79 13.70 9.80
C LYS A 357 -7.68 12.52 9.43
N CYS A 358 -7.29 11.31 9.77
CA CYS A 358 -8.07 10.09 9.52
C CYS A 358 -8.55 9.95 8.07
N GLN A 359 -7.66 10.08 7.10
CA GLN A 359 -7.99 10.08 5.67
C GLN A 359 -8.72 8.79 5.24
N HIS A 360 -8.39 7.64 5.87
CA HIS A 360 -9.08 6.37 5.66
C HIS A 360 -10.58 6.43 5.98
N LYS A 361 -11.03 7.43 6.71
CA LYS A 361 -12.41 7.64 7.16
C LYS A 361 -13.13 8.78 6.42
N TRP A 362 -12.43 9.49 5.53
CA TRP A 362 -13.08 10.50 4.71
C TRP A 362 -14.13 9.82 3.84
N PRO A 363 -15.38 10.31 3.82
CA PRO A 363 -16.48 9.60 3.15
C PRO A 363 -16.19 9.22 1.71
N GLU A 364 -15.55 10.11 0.96
CA GLU A 364 -15.20 9.92 -0.45
C GLU A 364 -14.16 8.81 -0.64
N ILE A 365 -13.23 8.64 0.31
CA ILE A 365 -12.17 7.61 0.30
C ILE A 365 -12.74 6.29 0.85
N MET A 366 -13.32 6.32 2.05
CA MET A 366 -13.83 5.14 2.74
C MET A 366 -14.83 4.34 1.90
N ARG A 367 -15.75 5.05 1.22
CA ARG A 367 -16.79 4.40 0.41
C ARG A 367 -16.23 3.74 -0.84
N MET A 368 -15.05 4.21 -1.33
CA MET A 368 -14.36 3.58 -2.45
C MET A 368 -13.72 2.23 -2.08
N VAL A 369 -13.52 1.93 -0.81
CA VAL A 369 -13.07 0.60 -0.37
C VAL A 369 -14.09 -0.47 -0.75
N ALA A 370 -15.37 -0.22 -0.51
CA ALA A 370 -16.45 -1.12 -0.92
C ALA A 370 -16.56 -1.22 -2.46
N PHE A 371 -16.37 -0.11 -3.18
CA PHE A 371 -16.28 -0.11 -4.65
C PHE A 371 -15.13 -1.02 -5.12
N ARG A 372 -13.92 -0.85 -4.55
CA ARG A 372 -12.74 -1.68 -4.88
C ARG A 372 -13.03 -3.16 -4.68
N ASN A 373 -13.61 -3.54 -3.55
CA ASN A 373 -13.95 -4.93 -3.24
C ASN A 373 -14.97 -5.50 -4.24
N ALA A 374 -16.01 -4.73 -4.59
CA ALA A 374 -17.06 -5.14 -5.54
C ALA A 374 -16.53 -5.29 -6.98
N THR A 375 -15.51 -4.54 -7.34
CA THR A 375 -14.97 -4.48 -8.71
C THR A 375 -13.66 -5.24 -8.88
N ARG A 376 -13.18 -5.92 -7.83
CA ARG A 376 -11.91 -6.66 -7.87
C ARG A 376 -11.90 -7.69 -9.01
N GLY A 377 -10.79 -7.79 -9.74
CA GLY A 377 -10.62 -8.66 -10.89
C GLY A 377 -11.34 -8.22 -12.17
N GLN A 378 -12.08 -7.11 -12.14
CA GLN A 378 -12.73 -6.58 -13.34
C GLN A 378 -11.78 -5.71 -14.15
N ALA A 379 -11.77 -5.91 -15.47
CA ALA A 379 -11.01 -5.07 -16.40
C ALA A 379 -11.63 -3.66 -16.53
N VAL A 380 -10.80 -2.71 -16.97
CA VAL A 380 -11.28 -1.37 -17.37
C VAL A 380 -12.12 -1.48 -18.64
N THR A 381 -13.29 -0.88 -18.65
CA THR A 381 -14.21 -0.81 -19.79
C THR A 381 -14.73 0.61 -19.96
N ASN A 382 -15.29 0.92 -21.12
CA ASN A 382 -15.99 2.19 -21.37
C ASN A 382 -15.18 3.43 -20.97
N TRP A 383 -13.85 3.42 -21.22
CA TRP A 383 -13.02 4.58 -20.97
C TRP A 383 -13.52 5.77 -21.77
N TRP A 384 -13.63 6.90 -21.10
CA TRP A 384 -13.90 8.19 -21.70
C TRP A 384 -13.03 9.28 -21.02
N ASP A 385 -12.61 10.25 -21.79
CA ASP A 385 -11.99 11.48 -21.32
C ASP A 385 -12.44 12.65 -22.21
N ASN A 386 -12.25 13.87 -21.73
CA ASN A 386 -12.48 15.08 -22.50
C ASN A 386 -11.19 15.65 -23.16
N GLY A 387 -10.09 14.89 -23.07
CA GLY A 387 -8.75 15.32 -23.46
C GLY A 387 -8.06 16.21 -22.42
N GLY A 388 -8.70 16.51 -21.30
CA GLY A 388 -8.25 17.34 -20.18
C GLY A 388 -8.38 16.59 -18.85
N ASP A 389 -8.98 17.24 -17.86
CA ASP A 389 -9.04 16.78 -16.47
C ASP A 389 -10.38 16.11 -16.08
N ALA A 390 -11.14 15.67 -17.06
CA ALA A 390 -12.33 14.86 -16.81
C ALA A 390 -12.21 13.49 -17.46
N ILE A 391 -12.36 12.44 -16.63
CA ILE A 391 -12.27 11.03 -17.06
C ILE A 391 -13.43 10.22 -16.52
N ALA A 392 -13.75 9.11 -17.20
CA ALA A 392 -14.68 8.13 -16.68
C ALA A 392 -14.33 6.74 -17.23
N PHE A 393 -14.59 5.69 -16.44
CA PHE A 393 -14.36 4.32 -16.85
C PHE A 393 -15.21 3.33 -16.05
N GLY A 394 -15.51 2.21 -16.69
CA GLY A 394 -16.15 1.07 -16.05
C GLY A 394 -15.11 0.08 -15.50
N ARG A 395 -15.57 -0.76 -14.61
CA ARG A 395 -14.87 -1.95 -14.10
C ARG A 395 -15.73 -3.17 -14.45
N GLY A 396 -15.57 -3.67 -15.68
CA GLY A 396 -16.47 -4.67 -16.25
C GLY A 396 -17.93 -4.26 -16.10
N SER A 397 -18.79 -5.23 -15.74
CA SER A 397 -20.20 -5.00 -15.40
C SER A 397 -20.44 -4.76 -13.91
N LYS A 398 -19.38 -4.50 -13.12
CA LYS A 398 -19.45 -4.42 -11.65
C LYS A 398 -19.32 -3.01 -11.10
N GLY A 399 -18.74 -2.07 -11.84
CA GLY A 399 -18.58 -0.70 -11.37
C GLY A 399 -18.42 0.31 -12.48
N TYR A 400 -18.61 1.56 -12.14
CA TYR A 400 -18.36 2.72 -12.99
C TYR A 400 -17.94 3.91 -12.15
N VAL A 401 -16.91 4.63 -12.59
CA VAL A 401 -16.41 5.84 -11.94
C VAL A 401 -16.33 6.97 -12.98
N ALA A 402 -16.65 8.20 -12.57
CA ALA A 402 -16.38 9.42 -13.31
C ALA A 402 -15.74 10.45 -12.37
N ILE A 403 -14.69 11.10 -12.83
CA ILE A 403 -13.94 12.13 -12.09
C ILE A 403 -13.95 13.40 -12.93
N ASN A 404 -14.37 14.50 -12.33
CA ASN A 404 -14.29 15.84 -12.88
C ASN A 404 -13.32 16.67 -12.03
N HIS A 405 -12.11 16.85 -12.50
CA HIS A 405 -11.09 17.72 -11.88
C HIS A 405 -10.96 19.06 -12.58
N GLU A 406 -11.93 19.37 -13.46
CA GLU A 406 -12.05 20.69 -14.10
C GLU A 406 -12.55 21.74 -13.10
N SER A 407 -12.32 23.02 -13.41
CA SER A 407 -12.83 24.16 -12.63
C SER A 407 -14.34 24.40 -12.81
N GLY A 408 -14.96 23.77 -13.80
CA GLY A 408 -16.36 23.92 -14.15
C GLY A 408 -17.19 22.65 -13.93
N THR A 409 -18.50 22.82 -14.05
CA THR A 409 -19.46 21.72 -13.99
C THR A 409 -19.45 20.94 -15.31
N LEU A 410 -19.45 19.62 -15.23
CA LEU A 410 -19.54 18.69 -16.34
C LEU A 410 -20.88 17.95 -16.32
N SER A 411 -21.71 18.14 -17.35
CA SER A 411 -22.95 17.39 -17.54
C SER A 411 -22.89 16.57 -18.83
N ARG A 412 -23.09 15.24 -18.71
CA ARG A 412 -23.07 14.36 -19.88
C ARG A 412 -23.80 13.05 -19.67
N THR A 413 -24.11 12.36 -20.80
CA THR A 413 -24.55 10.96 -20.81
C THR A 413 -23.32 10.05 -20.92
N TYR A 414 -23.18 9.13 -19.96
CA TYR A 414 -22.12 8.14 -19.90
C TYR A 414 -22.62 6.80 -20.43
N GLN A 415 -21.73 6.07 -21.11
CA GLN A 415 -21.94 4.67 -21.50
C GLN A 415 -21.27 3.77 -20.46
N THR A 416 -21.99 2.77 -19.96
CA THR A 416 -21.48 1.80 -18.97
C THR A 416 -21.84 0.38 -19.34
N SER A 417 -21.11 -0.59 -18.81
CA SER A 417 -21.44 -2.02 -18.85
C SER A 417 -22.23 -2.49 -17.61
N LEU A 418 -22.57 -1.58 -16.70
CA LEU A 418 -23.49 -1.91 -15.60
C LEU A 418 -24.87 -2.31 -16.15
N PRO A 419 -25.54 -3.32 -15.62
CA PRO A 419 -26.92 -3.65 -15.95
C PRO A 419 -27.87 -2.47 -15.76
N ALA A 420 -28.97 -2.45 -16.53
CA ALA A 420 -30.04 -1.47 -16.30
C ALA A 420 -30.57 -1.60 -14.87
N GLY A 421 -30.79 -0.46 -14.21
CA GLY A 421 -31.24 -0.44 -12.83
C GLY A 421 -30.87 0.85 -12.10
N THR A 422 -31.24 0.93 -10.84
CA THR A 422 -30.92 2.07 -9.96
C THR A 422 -29.68 1.75 -9.12
N TYR A 423 -28.78 2.70 -9.03
CA TYR A 423 -27.51 2.60 -8.28
C TYR A 423 -27.35 3.80 -7.35
N CYS A 424 -26.76 3.57 -6.19
CA CYS A 424 -26.29 4.65 -5.32
C CYS A 424 -24.96 5.21 -5.84
N ASN A 425 -24.88 6.50 -6.09
CA ASN A 425 -23.62 7.22 -6.20
C ASN A 425 -23.00 7.35 -4.81
N VAL A 426 -22.00 6.52 -4.51
CA VAL A 426 -21.40 6.46 -3.19
C VAL A 426 -20.56 7.68 -2.84
N GLN A 427 -20.27 8.56 -3.80
CA GLN A 427 -19.55 9.79 -3.54
C GLN A 427 -20.42 10.86 -2.86
N ASN A 428 -21.71 10.91 -3.16
CA ASN A 428 -22.61 11.95 -2.64
C ASN A 428 -23.97 11.45 -2.15
N ASN A 429 -24.19 10.11 -2.09
CA ASN A 429 -25.44 9.49 -1.66
C ASN A 429 -26.68 9.90 -2.50
N THR A 430 -26.50 10.14 -3.80
CA THR A 430 -27.62 10.33 -4.74
C THR A 430 -27.84 9.05 -5.55
N THR A 431 -29.05 8.88 -6.08
CA THR A 431 -29.37 7.73 -6.94
C THR A 431 -29.18 8.07 -8.42
N VAL A 432 -28.66 7.10 -9.18
CA VAL A 432 -28.48 7.18 -10.63
C VAL A 432 -29.17 5.99 -11.28
N THR A 433 -29.93 6.22 -12.35
CA THR A 433 -30.60 5.15 -13.10
C THR A 433 -29.87 4.89 -14.41
N VAL A 434 -29.39 3.67 -14.59
CA VAL A 434 -28.85 3.16 -15.86
C VAL A 434 -30.02 2.59 -16.66
N ASN A 435 -30.20 3.08 -17.89
CA ASN A 435 -31.29 2.65 -18.77
C ASN A 435 -30.98 1.30 -19.47
N SER A 436 -31.92 0.78 -20.25
CA SER A 436 -31.78 -0.50 -20.98
C SER A 436 -30.67 -0.51 -22.04
N SER A 437 -30.20 0.67 -22.47
CA SER A 437 -29.08 0.81 -23.40
C SER A 437 -27.73 0.91 -22.70
N GLY A 438 -27.68 0.75 -21.36
CA GLY A 438 -26.46 0.86 -20.55
C GLY A 438 -25.98 2.32 -20.44
N GLN A 439 -26.90 3.29 -20.41
CA GLN A 439 -26.56 4.70 -20.34
C GLN A 439 -27.19 5.38 -19.12
N PHE A 440 -26.52 6.40 -18.60
CA PHE A 440 -27.06 7.32 -17.61
C PHE A 440 -26.52 8.73 -17.83
N THR A 441 -27.31 9.71 -17.44
CA THR A 441 -26.88 11.11 -17.47
C THR A 441 -26.56 11.57 -16.04
N ALA A 442 -25.42 12.22 -15.85
CA ALA A 442 -25.04 12.79 -14.58
C ALA A 442 -24.34 14.15 -14.77
N THR A 443 -24.47 14.99 -13.73
CA THR A 443 -23.80 16.28 -13.63
C THR A 443 -22.86 16.25 -12.45
N LEU A 444 -21.57 16.46 -12.71
CA LEU A 444 -20.51 16.53 -11.72
C LEU A 444 -20.07 17.98 -11.56
N GLY A 445 -20.07 18.50 -10.36
CA GLY A 445 -19.47 19.80 -10.04
C GLY A 445 -17.96 19.78 -10.24
N ALA A 446 -17.35 20.96 -10.16
CA ALA A 446 -15.89 21.10 -10.17
C ALA A 446 -15.27 20.28 -9.03
N ASN A 447 -14.17 19.57 -9.32
CA ASN A 447 -13.43 18.77 -8.35
C ASN A 447 -14.30 17.74 -7.60
N THR A 448 -15.18 17.04 -8.31
CA THR A 448 -16.03 15.98 -7.74
C THR A 448 -15.96 14.69 -8.53
N ALA A 449 -16.43 13.61 -7.92
CA ALA A 449 -16.50 12.29 -8.53
C ALA A 449 -17.89 11.67 -8.39
N LEU A 450 -18.14 10.67 -9.23
CA LEU A 450 -19.28 9.75 -9.15
C LEU A 450 -18.73 8.32 -9.14
N ALA A 451 -19.28 7.46 -8.28
CA ALA A 451 -18.93 6.05 -8.26
C ALA A 451 -20.16 5.18 -8.01
N LEU A 452 -20.41 4.25 -8.93
CA LEU A 452 -21.52 3.30 -8.91
C LEU A 452 -20.97 1.88 -8.91
N TYR A 453 -21.55 0.97 -8.12
CA TYR A 453 -21.18 -0.45 -8.22
C TYR A 453 -22.37 -1.40 -8.01
N ALA A 454 -22.27 -2.60 -8.58
CA ALA A 454 -23.29 -3.62 -8.50
C ALA A 454 -23.50 -4.08 -7.04
N GLY A 455 -24.77 -4.22 -6.66
CA GLY A 455 -25.16 -4.57 -5.29
C GLY A 455 -25.41 -3.38 -4.37
N LYS A 456 -25.21 -2.14 -4.84
CA LYS A 456 -25.52 -0.92 -4.08
C LYS A 456 -26.59 -0.09 -4.79
N SER A 457 -27.86 -0.47 -4.60
CA SER A 457 -29.04 0.17 -5.23
C SER A 457 -29.67 1.26 -4.39
N SER A 458 -29.40 1.29 -3.09
CA SER A 458 -29.90 2.30 -2.16
C SER A 458 -28.75 3.03 -1.47
N CYS A 459 -28.89 4.29 -1.28
CA CYS A 459 -28.01 5.12 -0.46
C CYS A 459 -28.50 5.10 1.03
#